data_4440123fd14034ef0268ef527011e767
#
_entry.id   4440123fd14034ef0268ef527011e767
#
_cell.length_a   1.000
_cell.length_b   1.000
_cell.length_c   1.000
_cell.angle_alpha   90.00
_cell.angle_beta   90.00
_cell.angle_gamma   90.00
#
_symmetry.space_group_name_H-M   'P 1'
#
loop_
_entity.id
_entity.type
_entity.pdbx_description
1 polymer ?
#
loop_
_entity_poly.entity_id
_entity_poly.type
_entity_poly.pdbx_seq_one_letter_code
_entity_poly.pdbx_strand_id
1 'polypeptide(L)'
;MSPFCTDIDLIHWEPNICRDAAFASQTLITGTADLSGTTLTIASGSFIDRHVEPNQVIVLSGSISGSFPILTINSATDLTISILYDGLFSGEPTASAVGAATGLTFAIRTFWPQRQMVTEILTQAVGIIPDDPRTANATILNPEALRRPCIFGTLQLIYSALSAVADAPKEYAVRATVYQRLCQRAMRLTQVDLDLNGDGQADHTRQLNSIELVRR
;
A
#
# COMPACT_ATOMS: atom_id res chain seq x y z
N MET A 1 -5.11 -12.31 6.10
CA MET A 1 -3.72 -11.78 6.23
C MET A 1 -3.73 -10.33 5.79
N SER A 2 -3.09 -9.43 6.53
CA SER A 2 -2.95 -8.02 6.12
C SER A 2 -1.90 -7.90 5.01
N PRO A 3 -2.04 -6.94 4.06
CA PRO A 3 -1.04 -6.69 3.03
C PRO A 3 0.34 -6.34 3.62
N PHE A 4 1.42 -6.77 2.96
CA PHE A 4 2.80 -6.49 3.37
C PHE A 4 3.24 -5.04 3.14
N CYS A 5 2.46 -4.24 2.41
CA CYS A 5 2.70 -2.81 2.22
C CYS A 5 1.41 -2.01 2.40
N THR A 6 1.53 -0.70 2.59
CA THR A 6 0.43 0.26 2.78
C THR A 6 0.27 1.17 1.57
N ASP A 7 -0.82 1.96 1.50
CA ASP A 7 -0.97 2.97 0.44
C ASP A 7 0.05 4.11 0.60
N ILE A 8 0.51 4.40 1.84
CA ILE A 8 1.61 5.37 2.08
C ILE A 8 2.90 4.90 1.42
N ASP A 9 3.18 3.59 1.47
CA ASP A 9 4.37 3.04 0.80
C ASP A 9 4.36 3.29 -0.70
N LEU A 10 3.19 3.22 -1.33
CA LEU A 10 3.05 3.44 -2.76
C LEU A 10 3.33 4.89 -3.14
N ILE A 11 2.79 5.87 -2.37
CA ILE A 11 3.04 7.29 -2.65
C ILE A 11 4.48 7.71 -2.34
N HIS A 12 5.20 6.97 -1.50
CA HIS A 12 6.63 7.20 -1.30
C HIS A 12 7.45 6.97 -2.58
N TRP A 13 7.05 5.98 -3.38
CA TRP A 13 7.70 5.66 -4.66
C TRP A 13 7.09 6.42 -5.83
N GLU A 14 5.78 6.62 -5.83
CA GLU A 14 5.01 7.29 -6.88
C GLU A 14 4.03 8.28 -6.25
N PRO A 15 4.46 9.51 -5.93
CA PRO A 15 3.65 10.49 -5.19
C PRO A 15 2.30 10.83 -5.83
N ASN A 16 2.19 10.68 -7.15
CA ASN A 16 0.99 10.99 -7.91
C ASN A 16 0.09 9.77 -8.17
N ILE A 17 0.47 8.58 -7.73
CA ILE A 17 -0.24 7.35 -8.10
C ILE A 17 -1.73 7.38 -7.74
N CYS A 18 -2.08 7.93 -6.57
CA CYS A 18 -3.47 8.05 -6.12
C CYS A 18 -4.28 9.06 -6.94
N ARG A 19 -3.61 10.04 -7.58
CA ARG A 19 -4.25 10.99 -8.50
C ARG A 19 -4.40 10.36 -9.88
N ASP A 20 -3.37 9.72 -10.39
CA ASP A 20 -3.29 9.22 -11.76
C ASP A 20 -4.13 7.94 -11.94
N ALA A 21 -4.19 7.08 -10.90
CA ALA A 21 -4.99 5.86 -10.87
C ALA A 21 -6.31 6.06 -10.10
N ALA A 22 -7.20 6.87 -10.67
CA ALA A 22 -8.49 7.18 -10.06
C ALA A 22 -9.56 6.11 -10.37
N PHE A 23 -9.35 4.88 -9.89
CA PHE A 23 -10.34 3.81 -10.06
C PHE A 23 -11.60 4.10 -9.24
N ALA A 24 -12.77 4.18 -9.90
CA ALA A 24 -14.04 4.53 -9.24
C ALA A 24 -14.41 3.53 -8.13
N SER A 25 -14.19 2.23 -8.35
CA SER A 25 -14.47 1.17 -7.37
C SER A 25 -13.53 1.16 -6.15
N GLN A 26 -12.45 1.95 -6.18
CA GLN A 26 -11.46 2.06 -5.12
C GLN A 26 -11.43 3.46 -4.49
N THR A 27 -12.40 4.29 -4.82
CA THR A 27 -12.61 5.60 -4.21
C THR A 27 -13.61 5.45 -3.05
N LEU A 28 -13.13 5.62 -1.83
CA LEU A 28 -13.93 5.43 -0.61
C LEU A 28 -14.87 6.59 -0.37
N ILE A 29 -14.37 7.81 -0.48
CA ILE A 29 -15.14 9.04 -0.28
C ILE A 29 -14.53 10.20 -1.09
N THR A 30 -15.39 11.09 -1.55
CA THR A 30 -15.03 12.38 -2.17
C THR A 30 -15.87 13.49 -1.59
N GLY A 31 -15.40 14.73 -1.64
CA GLY A 31 -16.14 15.87 -1.16
C GLY A 31 -15.31 17.14 -1.08
N THR A 32 -15.76 18.04 -0.21
CA THR A 32 -15.04 19.26 0.15
C THR A 32 -14.63 19.21 1.61
N ALA A 33 -13.48 19.77 1.93
CA ALA A 33 -12.92 19.78 3.27
C ALA A 33 -12.20 21.08 3.57
N ASP A 34 -12.09 21.39 4.84
CA ASP A 34 -11.24 22.44 5.38
C ASP A 34 -10.02 21.83 6.05
N LEU A 35 -8.87 22.47 5.89
CA LEU A 35 -7.59 22.01 6.44
C LEU A 35 -7.04 23.07 7.39
N SER A 36 -6.62 22.66 8.56
CA SER A 36 -5.93 23.49 9.56
C SER A 36 -4.74 22.73 10.14
N GLY A 37 -3.53 23.10 9.70
CA GLY A 37 -2.30 22.44 10.12
C GLY A 37 -2.23 20.99 9.64
N THR A 38 -2.54 20.04 10.50
CA THR A 38 -2.59 18.60 10.23
C THR A 38 -4.01 18.05 10.22
N THR A 39 -4.99 18.83 10.68
CA THR A 39 -6.39 18.38 10.82
C THR A 39 -7.19 18.76 9.59
N LEU A 40 -7.81 17.76 8.97
CA LEU A 40 -8.74 17.93 7.87
C LEU A 40 -10.16 17.60 8.36
N THR A 41 -11.09 18.53 8.12
CA THR A 41 -12.48 18.44 8.56
C THR A 41 -13.43 18.50 7.37
N ILE A 42 -14.44 17.63 7.35
CA ILE A 42 -15.50 17.64 6.35
C ILE A 42 -16.82 18.11 6.96
N ALA A 43 -17.59 18.87 6.18
CA ALA A 43 -18.92 19.36 6.63
C ALA A 43 -20.01 18.30 6.51
N SER A 44 -19.85 17.29 5.66
CA SER A 44 -20.83 16.24 5.42
C SER A 44 -20.17 14.92 5.05
N GLY A 45 -20.80 13.83 5.42
CA GLY A 45 -20.28 12.47 5.24
C GLY A 45 -19.65 11.91 6.52
N SER A 46 -19.10 10.72 6.42
CA SER A 46 -18.47 10.03 7.54
C SER A 46 -17.29 9.20 7.02
N PHE A 47 -16.11 9.45 7.54
CA PHE A 47 -14.91 8.65 7.27
C PHE A 47 -15.07 7.22 7.80
N ILE A 48 -15.71 7.07 8.97
CA ILE A 48 -15.93 5.77 9.63
C ILE A 48 -16.87 4.89 8.78
N ASP A 49 -18.02 5.44 8.34
CA ASP A 49 -19.00 4.68 7.53
C ASP A 49 -18.46 4.32 6.14
N ARG A 50 -17.45 5.03 5.69
CA ARG A 50 -16.74 4.77 4.42
C ARG A 50 -15.49 3.91 4.57
N HIS A 51 -15.28 3.33 5.75
CA HIS A 51 -14.14 2.46 6.06
C HIS A 51 -12.78 3.12 5.72
N VAL A 52 -12.67 4.42 6.00
CA VAL A 52 -11.38 5.10 5.93
C VAL A 52 -10.54 4.65 7.10
N GLU A 53 -9.29 4.29 6.84
CA GLU A 53 -8.36 3.73 7.82
C GLU A 53 -7.03 4.49 7.81
N PRO A 54 -6.27 4.48 8.91
CA PRO A 54 -4.88 4.91 8.92
C PRO A 54 -4.06 4.18 7.84
N ASN A 55 -3.01 4.84 7.36
CA ASN A 55 -2.15 4.38 6.27
C ASN A 55 -2.79 4.36 4.86
N GLN A 56 -4.00 4.88 4.72
CA GLN A 56 -4.56 5.26 3.42
C GLN A 56 -4.10 6.65 3.00
N VAL A 57 -4.48 7.05 1.79
CA VAL A 57 -4.02 8.29 1.16
C VAL A 57 -5.20 9.16 0.76
N ILE A 58 -5.13 10.43 1.13
CA ILE A 58 -6.04 11.46 0.65
C ILE A 58 -5.36 12.27 -0.45
N VAL A 59 -6.08 12.50 -1.53
CA VAL A 59 -5.70 13.42 -2.62
C VAL A 59 -6.46 14.72 -2.41
N LEU A 60 -5.75 15.81 -2.27
CA LEU A 60 -6.30 17.16 -2.18
C LEU A 60 -6.12 17.88 -3.50
N SER A 61 -7.09 18.77 -3.82
CA SER A 61 -7.06 19.66 -4.99
C SER A 61 -7.63 21.02 -4.60
N GLY A 62 -7.00 22.10 -5.08
CA GLY A 62 -7.35 23.47 -4.76
C GLY A 62 -6.10 24.30 -4.49
N SER A 63 -6.14 25.17 -3.49
CA SER A 63 -5.00 25.98 -3.06
C SER A 63 -3.85 25.12 -2.47
N ILE A 64 -4.19 23.94 -1.93
CA ILE A 64 -3.24 22.89 -1.57
C ILE A 64 -3.59 21.67 -2.42
N SER A 65 -2.61 21.16 -3.16
CA SER A 65 -2.79 20.02 -4.05
C SER A 65 -1.70 18.97 -3.84
N GLY A 66 -2.08 17.69 -3.82
CA GLY A 66 -1.15 16.58 -3.65
C GLY A 66 -1.78 15.36 -3.03
N SER A 67 -0.96 14.34 -2.79
CA SER A 67 -1.33 13.11 -2.09
C SER A 67 -0.71 13.14 -0.70
N PHE A 68 -1.52 12.96 0.34
CA PHE A 68 -1.10 13.07 1.72
C PHE A 68 -1.46 11.79 2.49
N PRO A 69 -0.57 11.29 3.35
CA PRO A 69 -0.85 10.15 4.22
C PRO A 69 -1.89 10.52 5.28
N ILE A 70 -2.83 9.61 5.53
CA ILE A 70 -3.77 9.66 6.65
C ILE A 70 -3.10 8.92 7.82
N LEU A 71 -2.89 9.61 8.93
CA LEU A 71 -2.24 9.03 10.12
C LEU A 71 -3.27 8.50 11.12
N THR A 72 -4.31 9.28 11.41
CA THR A 72 -5.37 8.90 12.36
C THR A 72 -6.74 9.37 11.89
N ILE A 73 -7.76 8.63 12.27
CA ILE A 73 -9.17 9.03 12.16
C ILE A 73 -9.60 9.51 13.53
N ASN A 74 -9.83 10.81 13.67
CA ASN A 74 -10.12 11.44 14.97
C ASN A 74 -11.62 11.36 15.29
N SER A 75 -12.47 11.47 14.25
CA SER A 75 -13.93 11.40 14.38
C SER A 75 -14.55 10.95 13.04
N ALA A 76 -15.87 10.93 12.96
CA ALA A 76 -16.57 10.69 11.70
C ALA A 76 -16.25 11.76 10.63
N THR A 77 -15.93 12.99 11.05
CA THR A 77 -15.71 14.14 10.16
C THR A 77 -14.27 14.67 10.17
N ASP A 78 -13.42 14.20 11.08
CA ASP A 78 -12.07 14.74 11.26
C ASP A 78 -11.02 13.65 11.15
N LEU A 79 -9.95 13.96 10.44
CA LEU A 79 -8.78 13.09 10.35
C LEU A 79 -7.48 13.90 10.40
N THR A 80 -6.39 13.24 10.78
CA THR A 80 -5.05 13.81 10.78
C THR A 80 -4.29 13.36 9.55
N ILE A 81 -3.82 14.34 8.78
CA ILE A 81 -2.93 14.12 7.62
C ILE A 81 -1.55 14.72 7.88
N SER A 82 -0.58 14.33 7.09
CA SER A 82 0.78 14.85 7.19
C SER A 82 1.39 15.06 5.82
N ILE A 83 2.46 15.84 5.73
CA ILE A 83 3.37 15.74 4.60
C ILE A 83 4.11 14.40 4.65
N LEU A 84 4.58 13.93 3.50
CA LEU A 84 5.38 12.71 3.41
C LEU A 84 6.83 13.04 3.81
N TYR A 85 7.35 12.36 4.84
CA TYR A 85 8.72 12.53 5.34
C TYR A 85 9.25 11.21 5.94
N ASP A 86 10.56 11.08 6.08
CA ASP A 86 11.21 9.83 6.50
C ASP A 86 10.75 9.29 7.86
N GLY A 87 10.41 10.18 8.79
CA GLY A 87 9.90 9.81 10.13
C GLY A 87 8.59 9.01 10.11
N LEU A 88 7.83 9.02 8.99
CA LEU A 88 6.64 8.18 8.83
C LEU A 88 6.96 6.68 8.71
N PHE A 89 8.20 6.33 8.43
CA PHE A 89 8.65 4.95 8.19
C PHE A 89 9.52 4.40 9.33
N SER A 90 9.86 5.23 10.31
CA SER A 90 10.74 4.89 11.42
C SER A 90 10.12 5.27 12.76
N GLY A 91 9.35 4.36 13.37
CA GLY A 91 8.77 4.56 14.69
C GLY A 91 7.35 5.12 14.71
N GLU A 92 6.99 5.82 15.77
CA GLU A 92 5.68 6.48 15.93
C GLU A 92 5.62 7.74 15.04
N PRO A 93 4.77 7.77 13.99
CA PRO A 93 4.71 8.91 13.08
C PRO A 93 4.12 10.14 13.77
N THR A 94 4.89 11.22 13.86
CA THR A 94 4.40 12.52 14.30
C THR A 94 3.90 13.31 13.10
N ALA A 95 2.64 13.76 13.13
CA ALA A 95 2.08 14.52 12.02
C ALA A 95 2.82 15.85 11.80
N SER A 96 3.22 16.11 10.57
CA SER A 96 3.81 17.38 10.14
C SER A 96 2.80 18.20 9.35
N ALA A 97 2.70 19.49 9.66
CA ALA A 97 1.68 20.39 9.11
C ALA A 97 1.73 20.45 7.58
N VAL A 98 0.57 20.30 6.97
CA VAL A 98 0.37 20.42 5.52
C VAL A 98 0.09 21.86 5.10
N GLY A 99 -0.64 22.61 5.95
CA GLY A 99 -1.01 24.00 5.71
C GLY A 99 -2.40 24.33 6.22
N ALA A 100 -2.96 25.46 5.78
CA ALA A 100 -4.32 25.87 6.07
C ALA A 100 -5.03 26.30 4.79
N ALA A 101 -6.24 25.80 4.59
CA ALA A 101 -7.07 26.13 3.43
C ALA A 101 -8.52 25.72 3.68
N THR A 102 -9.46 26.39 3.03
CA THR A 102 -10.90 26.09 3.10
C THR A 102 -11.43 25.68 1.72
N GLY A 103 -12.47 24.84 1.72
CA GLY A 103 -13.14 24.44 0.49
C GLY A 103 -12.27 23.60 -0.46
N LEU A 104 -11.28 22.85 0.05
CA LEU A 104 -10.47 21.94 -0.76
C LEU A 104 -11.32 20.79 -1.27
N THR A 105 -11.20 20.46 -2.53
CA THR A 105 -11.77 19.20 -3.04
C THR A 105 -10.86 18.04 -2.62
N PHE A 106 -11.45 16.95 -2.15
CA PHE A 106 -10.68 15.78 -1.75
C PHE A 106 -11.26 14.48 -2.32
N ALA A 107 -10.38 13.48 -2.39
CA ALA A 107 -10.73 12.09 -2.65
C ALA A 107 -9.84 11.17 -1.81
N ILE A 108 -10.42 10.21 -1.10
CA ILE A 108 -9.66 9.13 -0.43
C ILE A 108 -9.78 7.88 -1.27
N ARG A 109 -8.63 7.29 -1.59
CA ARG A 109 -8.51 6.11 -2.43
C ARG A 109 -7.63 5.08 -1.76
N THR A 110 -7.87 3.80 -2.10
CA THR A 110 -7.05 2.69 -1.61
C THR A 110 -6.73 1.74 -2.75
N PHE A 111 -5.53 1.18 -2.72
CA PHE A 111 -5.11 0.08 -3.59
C PHE A 111 -5.10 -1.26 -2.82
N TRP A 112 -5.95 -1.37 -1.80
CA TRP A 112 -6.06 -2.58 -0.99
C TRP A 112 -6.23 -3.85 -1.84
N PRO A 113 -7.08 -3.90 -2.89
CA PRO A 113 -7.23 -5.11 -3.71
C PRO A 113 -5.92 -5.55 -4.39
N GLN A 114 -5.16 -4.61 -4.95
CA GLN A 114 -3.88 -4.92 -5.61
C GLN A 114 -2.82 -5.33 -4.59
N ARG A 115 -2.76 -4.65 -3.44
CA ARG A 115 -1.85 -5.00 -2.33
C ARG A 115 -2.15 -6.40 -1.79
N GLN A 116 -3.42 -6.73 -1.62
CA GLN A 116 -3.86 -8.04 -1.16
C GLN A 116 -3.47 -9.14 -2.17
N MET A 117 -3.74 -8.93 -3.46
CA MET A 117 -3.37 -9.89 -4.51
C MET A 117 -1.86 -10.16 -4.53
N VAL A 118 -1.04 -9.10 -4.44
CA VAL A 118 0.43 -9.27 -4.40
C VAL A 118 0.87 -9.97 -3.13
N THR A 119 0.23 -9.69 -1.99
CA THR A 119 0.51 -10.36 -0.72
C THR A 119 0.25 -11.86 -0.83
N GLU A 120 -0.84 -12.27 -1.43
CA GLU A 120 -1.16 -13.69 -1.68
C GLU A 120 -0.12 -14.35 -2.59
N ILE A 121 0.27 -13.68 -3.67
CA ILE A 121 1.33 -14.18 -4.57
C ILE A 121 2.66 -14.37 -3.82
N LEU A 122 3.06 -13.39 -3.01
CA LEU A 122 4.28 -13.46 -2.21
C LEU A 122 4.20 -14.56 -1.14
N THR A 123 3.06 -14.71 -0.47
CA THR A 123 2.81 -15.76 0.52
C THR A 123 2.94 -17.15 -0.10
N GLN A 124 2.38 -17.34 -1.30
CA GLN A 124 2.55 -18.59 -2.04
C GLN A 124 4.01 -18.80 -2.51
N ALA A 125 4.70 -17.74 -2.92
CA ALA A 125 6.10 -17.81 -3.32
C ALA A 125 7.04 -18.24 -2.19
N VAL A 126 6.72 -17.90 -0.93
CA VAL A 126 7.45 -18.40 0.25
C VAL A 126 7.04 -19.81 0.65
N GLY A 127 6.05 -20.42 -0.01
CA GLY A 127 5.63 -21.80 0.19
C GLY A 127 4.50 -21.97 1.21
N ILE A 128 3.87 -20.89 1.66
CA ILE A 128 2.63 -20.96 2.43
C ILE A 128 1.47 -20.98 1.44
N ILE A 129 0.85 -22.16 1.29
CA ILE A 129 -0.23 -22.37 0.34
C ILE A 129 -1.54 -22.33 1.13
N PRO A 130 -2.51 -21.47 0.75
CA PRO A 130 -3.83 -21.50 1.36
C PRO A 130 -4.46 -22.89 1.27
N ASP A 131 -5.12 -23.31 2.34
CA ASP A 131 -5.82 -24.61 2.46
C ASP A 131 -4.91 -25.87 2.41
N ASP A 132 -3.57 -25.73 2.37
CA ASP A 132 -2.67 -26.88 2.55
C ASP A 132 -2.48 -27.15 4.05
N PRO A 133 -2.93 -28.34 4.54
CA PRO A 133 -2.80 -28.70 5.95
C PRO A 133 -1.34 -28.74 6.45
N ARG A 134 -0.36 -28.88 5.54
CA ARG A 134 1.07 -28.86 5.88
C ARG A 134 1.59 -27.46 6.22
N THR A 135 0.90 -26.43 5.78
CA THR A 135 1.26 -25.03 6.00
C THR A 135 0.20 -24.27 6.82
N ALA A 136 -0.78 -24.98 7.40
CA ALA A 136 -1.88 -24.38 8.14
C ALA A 136 -1.43 -23.54 9.34
N ASN A 137 -0.33 -23.93 9.99
CA ASN A 137 0.26 -23.22 11.13
C ASN A 137 1.47 -22.37 10.74
N ALA A 138 1.85 -22.37 9.45
CA ALA A 138 3.04 -21.67 9.01
C ALA A 138 2.85 -20.14 9.08
N THR A 139 3.83 -19.46 9.65
CA THR A 139 3.87 -17.98 9.74
C THR A 139 5.18 -17.42 9.20
N ILE A 140 5.13 -16.17 8.78
CA ILE A 140 6.31 -15.42 8.33
C ILE A 140 6.78 -14.58 9.51
N LEU A 141 8.00 -14.82 9.99
CA LEU A 141 8.54 -14.14 11.17
C LEU A 141 9.08 -12.74 10.85
N ASN A 142 9.50 -12.49 9.61
CA ASN A 142 10.03 -11.20 9.16
C ASN A 142 9.23 -10.64 7.96
N PRO A 143 7.91 -10.34 8.13
CA PRO A 143 7.03 -9.89 7.04
C PRO A 143 7.49 -8.56 6.40
N GLU A 144 8.25 -7.74 7.12
CA GLU A 144 8.84 -6.49 6.61
C GLU A 144 9.81 -6.73 5.45
N ALA A 145 10.45 -7.90 5.37
CA ALA A 145 11.29 -8.26 4.23
C ALA A 145 10.50 -8.33 2.91
N LEU A 146 9.19 -8.61 2.98
CA LEU A 146 8.28 -8.67 1.84
C LEU A 146 7.68 -7.32 1.45
N ARG A 147 7.89 -6.26 2.25
CA ARG A 147 7.34 -4.93 1.99
C ARG A 147 7.75 -4.38 0.63
N ARG A 148 9.05 -4.44 0.31
CA ARG A 148 9.58 -3.91 -0.96
C ARG A 148 9.10 -4.68 -2.20
N PRO A 149 9.14 -6.02 -2.26
CA PRO A 149 8.50 -6.78 -3.32
C PRO A 149 7.00 -6.48 -3.45
N CYS A 150 6.28 -6.32 -2.34
CA CYS A 150 4.86 -5.97 -2.33
C CYS A 150 4.60 -4.60 -2.99
N ILE A 151 5.37 -3.56 -2.63
CA ILE A 151 5.26 -2.23 -3.23
C ILE A 151 5.41 -2.32 -4.75
N PHE A 152 6.49 -2.92 -5.23
CA PHE A 152 6.76 -2.97 -6.68
C PHE A 152 5.76 -3.84 -7.43
N GLY A 153 5.32 -4.96 -6.86
CA GLY A 153 4.28 -5.79 -7.45
C GLY A 153 2.94 -5.05 -7.54
N THR A 154 2.59 -4.29 -6.50
CA THR A 154 1.36 -3.48 -6.48
C THR A 154 1.41 -2.37 -7.54
N LEU A 155 2.52 -1.61 -7.61
CA LEU A 155 2.69 -0.56 -8.64
C LEU A 155 2.66 -1.15 -10.06
N GLN A 156 3.24 -2.33 -10.27
CA GLN A 156 3.14 -3.05 -11.54
C GLN A 156 1.68 -3.32 -11.92
N LEU A 157 0.87 -3.86 -11.00
CA LEU A 157 -0.54 -4.17 -11.26
C LEU A 157 -1.34 -2.91 -11.56
N ILE A 158 -1.14 -1.82 -10.81
CA ILE A 158 -1.82 -0.54 -11.04
C ILE A 158 -1.50 -0.01 -12.43
N TYR A 159 -0.21 0.09 -12.80
CA TYR A 159 0.19 0.60 -14.11
C TYR A 159 -0.21 -0.33 -15.25
N SER A 160 -0.25 -1.64 -15.03
CA SER A 160 -0.80 -2.59 -16.02
C SER A 160 -2.28 -2.34 -16.27
N ALA A 161 -3.07 -2.12 -15.21
CA ALA A 161 -4.49 -1.80 -15.34
C ALA A 161 -4.71 -0.45 -16.05
N LEU A 162 -3.92 0.58 -15.71
CA LEU A 162 -3.97 1.88 -16.39
C LEU A 162 -3.62 1.78 -17.87
N SER A 163 -2.62 0.96 -18.22
CA SER A 163 -2.19 0.79 -19.62
C SER A 163 -3.19 0.01 -20.48
N ALA A 164 -4.11 -0.72 -19.87
CA ALA A 164 -5.15 -1.49 -20.58
C ALA A 164 -6.36 -0.64 -20.98
N VAL A 165 -6.45 0.61 -20.52
CA VAL A 165 -7.52 1.53 -20.91
C VAL A 165 -7.26 2.05 -22.33
N ALA A 166 -8.33 2.18 -23.14
CA ALA A 166 -8.22 2.77 -24.48
C ALA A 166 -7.62 4.17 -24.39
N ASP A 167 -6.72 4.51 -25.31
CA ASP A 167 -5.99 5.77 -25.38
C ASP A 167 -5.10 6.09 -24.16
N ALA A 168 -4.75 5.07 -23.36
CA ALA A 168 -3.85 5.24 -22.23
C ALA A 168 -2.46 5.75 -22.68
N PRO A 169 -1.83 6.66 -21.90
CA PRO A 169 -0.46 7.08 -22.15
C PRO A 169 0.51 5.89 -22.20
N LYS A 170 1.37 5.85 -23.23
CA LYS A 170 2.38 4.76 -23.39
C LYS A 170 3.31 4.63 -22.18
N GLU A 171 3.50 5.71 -21.43
CA GLU A 171 4.29 5.73 -20.21
C GLU A 171 3.80 4.74 -19.17
N TYR A 172 2.49 4.45 -19.10
CA TYR A 172 1.95 3.48 -18.13
C TYR A 172 2.45 2.06 -18.43
N ALA A 173 2.49 1.64 -19.68
CA ALA A 173 3.05 0.33 -20.05
C ALA A 173 4.55 0.24 -19.76
N VAL A 174 5.29 1.33 -19.99
CA VAL A 174 6.71 1.41 -19.64
C VAL A 174 6.92 1.30 -18.14
N ARG A 175 6.16 2.05 -17.34
CA ARG A 175 6.22 1.99 -15.86
C ARG A 175 5.85 0.60 -15.35
N ALA A 176 4.82 -0.04 -15.89
CA ALA A 176 4.47 -1.42 -15.54
C ALA A 176 5.65 -2.38 -15.73
N THR A 177 6.36 -2.26 -16.88
CA THR A 177 7.56 -3.08 -17.16
C THR A 177 8.71 -2.77 -16.21
N VAL A 178 8.93 -1.50 -15.87
CA VAL A 178 9.97 -1.10 -14.90
C VAL A 178 9.68 -1.71 -13.53
N TYR A 179 8.45 -1.58 -13.01
CA TYR A 179 8.07 -2.13 -11.72
C TYR A 179 8.07 -3.65 -11.70
N GLN A 180 7.73 -4.31 -12.80
CA GLN A 180 7.88 -5.76 -12.93
C GLN A 180 9.34 -6.20 -12.71
N ARG A 181 10.30 -5.52 -13.35
CA ARG A 181 11.74 -5.82 -13.19
C ARG A 181 12.22 -5.52 -11.76
N LEU A 182 11.75 -4.42 -11.16
CA LEU A 182 12.09 -4.07 -9.78
C LEU A 182 11.53 -5.09 -8.79
N CYS A 183 10.29 -5.56 -8.98
CA CYS A 183 9.67 -6.61 -8.19
C CYS A 183 10.47 -7.91 -8.27
N GLN A 184 10.78 -8.38 -9.47
CA GLN A 184 11.59 -9.58 -9.68
C GLN A 184 12.98 -9.47 -9.03
N ARG A 185 13.64 -8.30 -9.14
CA ARG A 185 14.92 -8.07 -8.49
C ARG A 185 14.78 -8.07 -6.96
N ALA A 186 13.77 -7.41 -6.43
CA ALA A 186 13.51 -7.39 -4.99
C ALA A 186 13.26 -8.81 -4.47
N MET A 187 12.41 -9.60 -5.13
CA MET A 187 12.16 -11.00 -4.76
C MET A 187 13.44 -11.83 -4.71
N ARG A 188 14.35 -11.67 -5.68
CA ARG A 188 15.63 -12.41 -5.68
C ARG A 188 16.56 -12.08 -4.51
N LEU A 189 16.43 -10.89 -3.94
CA LEU A 189 17.26 -10.42 -2.83
C LEU A 189 16.61 -10.64 -1.46
N THR A 190 15.33 -11.04 -1.45
CA THR A 190 14.56 -11.19 -0.22
C THR A 190 14.75 -12.60 0.37
N GLN A 191 15.11 -12.63 1.65
CA GLN A 191 15.12 -13.82 2.49
C GLN A 191 13.98 -13.72 3.51
N VAL A 192 13.27 -14.81 3.69
CA VAL A 192 12.11 -14.91 4.57
C VAL A 192 12.31 -16.03 5.56
N ASP A 193 12.14 -15.72 6.83
CA ASP A 193 12.20 -16.70 7.93
C ASP A 193 10.79 -17.22 8.19
N LEU A 194 10.65 -18.53 8.11
CA LEU A 194 9.39 -19.26 8.26
C LEU A 194 9.39 -20.06 9.56
N ASP A 195 8.34 -19.90 10.32
CA ASP A 195 7.94 -20.79 11.39
C ASP A 195 6.88 -21.73 10.81
N LEU A 196 7.19 -23.01 10.70
CA LEU A 196 6.30 -24.00 10.09
C LEU A 196 5.44 -24.74 11.12
N ASN A 197 5.86 -24.72 12.38
CA ASN A 197 5.22 -25.46 13.47
C ASN A 197 4.41 -24.59 14.44
N GLY A 198 4.55 -23.25 14.36
CA GLY A 198 3.82 -22.28 15.19
C GLY A 198 4.44 -22.06 16.57
N ASP A 199 5.73 -22.32 16.76
CA ASP A 199 6.43 -22.13 18.04
C ASP A 199 7.11 -20.75 18.18
N GLY A 200 7.03 -19.91 17.15
CA GLY A 200 7.61 -18.57 17.11
C GLY A 200 9.09 -18.54 16.81
N GLN A 201 9.69 -19.66 16.40
CA GLN A 201 11.08 -19.74 15.98
C GLN A 201 11.20 -20.07 14.50
N ALA A 202 12.31 -19.64 13.87
CA ALA A 202 12.54 -19.92 12.47
C ALA A 202 12.96 -21.38 12.27
N ASP A 203 12.09 -22.17 11.67
CA ASP A 203 12.39 -23.54 11.24
C ASP A 203 13.14 -23.55 9.91
N HIS A 204 12.87 -22.55 9.07
CA HIS A 204 13.41 -22.49 7.71
C HIS A 204 13.57 -21.06 7.23
N THR A 205 14.72 -20.77 6.60
CA THR A 205 14.94 -19.51 5.87
C THR A 205 14.87 -19.76 4.36
N ARG A 206 13.98 -19.07 3.69
CA ARG A 206 13.75 -19.23 2.25
C ARG A 206 14.09 -17.96 1.50
N GLN A 207 14.88 -18.10 0.43
CA GLN A 207 15.08 -17.04 -0.54
C GLN A 207 13.97 -17.13 -1.59
N LEU A 208 13.25 -16.03 -1.82
CA LEU A 208 12.24 -15.98 -2.88
C LEU A 208 12.91 -16.18 -4.24
N ASN A 209 12.25 -16.95 -5.11
CA ASN A 209 12.75 -17.25 -6.45
C ASN A 209 13.94 -18.23 -6.52
N SER A 210 14.22 -18.99 -5.45
CA SER A 210 15.13 -20.13 -5.49
C SER A 210 14.34 -21.43 -5.65
N ILE A 211 14.79 -22.31 -6.56
CA ILE A 211 14.28 -23.69 -6.65
C ILE A 211 15.15 -24.54 -5.75
N GLU A 212 14.59 -25.04 -4.66
CA GLU A 212 15.27 -26.01 -3.81
C GLU A 212 15.19 -27.40 -4.45
N LEU A 213 16.31 -27.90 -4.97
CA LEU A 213 16.41 -29.24 -5.49
C LEU A 213 16.58 -30.22 -4.31
N VAL A 214 15.48 -30.75 -3.81
CA VAL A 214 15.51 -31.86 -2.86
C VAL A 214 15.89 -33.13 -3.60
N ARG A 215 17.10 -33.64 -3.38
CA ARG A 215 17.45 -35.02 -3.77
C ARG A 215 16.65 -35.98 -2.89
N ARG A 216 15.74 -36.71 -3.51
CA ARG A 216 15.12 -37.90 -2.92
C ARG A 216 16.06 -39.11 -2.99
#